data_bf8dc2bc421f58c962f7c09e27e7d481
#
_entry.id   bf8dc2bc421f58c962f7c09e27e7d481
#
_cell.length_a   1.000
_cell.length_b   1.000
_cell.length_c   1.000
_cell.angle_alpha   90.00
_cell.angle_beta   90.00
_cell.angle_gamma   90.00
#
_symmetry.space_group_name_H-M   'P 1'
#
loop_
_entity.id
_entity.type
_entity.pdbx_description
1 polymer ?
#
loop_
_entity_poly.entity_id
_entity_poly.type
_entity_poly.pdbx_seq_one_letter_code
_entity_poly.pdbx_strand_id
1 'polypeptide(L)' 'MSDDVDDLQTYKAVVNHEEQYSIWPADRQNPLGWRDTGTVGTKQACLDYIEQVWTDMRPLSLRKAMEADAAQAQGES' A
#
# COMPACT_ATOMS: atom_id res chain seq x y z
N MET A 1 -12.01 -23.83 10.56
CA MET A 1 -11.13 -23.56 9.43
C MET A 1 -10.65 -22.16 9.48
N SER A 2 -9.39 -21.98 9.20
CA SER A 2 -8.79 -20.64 9.31
C SER A 2 -9.37 -19.66 8.29
N ASP A 3 -9.82 -20.14 7.14
CA ASP A 3 -10.41 -19.30 6.11
C ASP A 3 -11.69 -18.63 6.60
N ASP A 4 -12.50 -19.37 7.35
CA ASP A 4 -13.74 -18.82 7.90
C ASP A 4 -13.48 -17.70 8.89
N VAL A 5 -12.42 -17.84 9.68
CA VAL A 5 -12.05 -16.82 10.65
C VAL A 5 -11.59 -15.55 9.92
N ASP A 6 -10.81 -15.69 8.87
CA ASP A 6 -10.34 -14.54 8.08
C ASP A 6 -11.51 -13.84 7.40
N ASP A 7 -12.49 -14.59 6.90
CA ASP A 7 -13.66 -14.01 6.25
C ASP A 7 -14.52 -13.19 7.20
N LEU A 8 -14.54 -13.58 8.49
CA LEU A 8 -15.33 -12.88 9.50
C LEU A 8 -14.62 -11.63 10.02
N GLN A 9 -13.31 -11.54 9.82
CA GLN A 9 -12.51 -10.41 10.27
C GLN A 9 -12.58 -9.28 9.25
N THR A 10 -12.77 -8.05 9.74
CA THR A 10 -12.73 -6.88 8.88
C THR A 10 -11.29 -6.33 8.87
N TYR A 11 -10.81 -6.05 7.68
CA TYR A 11 -9.47 -5.50 7.48
C TYR A 11 -9.55 -4.14 6.82
N LYS A 12 -8.45 -3.42 6.87
CA LYS A 12 -8.30 -2.14 6.19
C LYS A 12 -6.97 -2.13 5.45
N ALA A 13 -6.92 -1.35 4.37
CA ALA A 13 -5.68 -1.11 3.65
C ALA A 13 -5.03 0.14 4.24
N VAL A 14 -3.75 0.04 4.53
CA VAL A 14 -2.97 1.14 5.10
C VAL A 14 -1.77 1.42 4.21
N VAL A 15 -1.27 2.65 4.27
CA VAL A 15 -0.16 3.08 3.43
C VAL A 15 0.79 3.94 4.28
N ASN A 16 2.09 3.82 4.02
CA ASN A 16 3.09 4.64 4.70
C ASN A 16 3.56 5.77 3.80
N HIS A 17 4.52 6.56 4.29
CA HIS A 17 5.02 7.72 3.56
C HIS A 17 5.82 7.33 2.30
N GLU A 18 6.22 6.08 2.19
CA GLU A 18 6.91 5.57 1.00
C GLU A 18 5.94 5.01 -0.03
N GLU A 19 4.64 5.16 0.23
CA GLU A 19 3.58 4.61 -0.62
C GLU A 19 3.63 3.10 -0.72
N GLN A 20 4.04 2.46 0.37
CA GLN A 20 3.97 1.02 0.52
C GLN A 20 2.65 0.67 1.21
N TYR A 21 1.98 -0.34 0.71
CA TYR A 21 0.65 -0.71 1.17
C TYR A 21 0.70 -2.01 1.97
N SER A 22 -0.25 -2.14 2.90
CA SER A 22 -0.38 -3.35 3.70
C SER A 22 -1.83 -3.48 4.15
N ILE A 23 -2.18 -4.66 4.67
CA ILE A 23 -3.50 -4.86 5.29
C ILE A 23 -3.32 -4.94 6.80
N TRP A 24 -4.33 -4.45 7.51
CA TRP A 24 -4.29 -4.35 8.95
C TRP A 24 -5.69 -4.60 9.50
N PRO A 25 -5.84 -5.21 10.69
CA PRO A 25 -7.18 -5.37 11.27
C PRO A 25 -7.86 -4.01 11.44
N ALA A 26 -9.12 -3.93 11.01
CA ALA A 26 -9.83 -2.66 11.00
C ALA A 26 -10.10 -2.12 12.40
N ASP A 27 -10.16 -3.00 13.39
CA ASP A 27 -10.45 -2.62 14.78
C ASP A 27 -9.20 -2.23 15.56
N ARG A 28 -8.03 -2.18 14.91
CA ARG A 28 -6.78 -1.83 15.57
C ARG A 28 -6.27 -0.50 15.08
N GLN A 29 -5.51 0.17 15.95
CA GLN A 29 -4.79 1.37 15.55
C GLN A 29 -3.72 1.02 14.54
N ASN A 30 -3.47 1.94 13.62
CA ASN A 30 -2.43 1.75 12.62
C ASN A 30 -1.05 1.70 13.26
N PRO A 31 -0.11 0.93 12.68
CA PRO A 31 1.27 1.01 13.12
C PRO A 31 1.80 2.43 12.93
N LEU A 32 2.82 2.78 13.70
CA LEU A 32 3.43 4.09 13.61
C LEU A 32 3.95 4.33 12.19
N GLY A 33 3.58 5.47 11.62
CA GLY A 33 3.99 5.83 10.27
C GLY A 33 3.06 5.34 9.17
N TRP A 34 1.97 4.68 9.52
CA TRP A 34 0.99 4.18 8.55
C TRP A 34 -0.34 4.92 8.73
N ARG A 35 -1.04 5.14 7.65
CA ARG A 35 -2.33 5.82 7.66
C ARG A 35 -3.36 5.04 6.88
N ASP A 36 -4.62 5.30 7.16
CA ASP A 36 -5.73 4.66 6.47
C ASP A 36 -5.82 5.16 5.03
N THR A 37 -6.09 4.23 4.11
CA THR A 37 -6.40 4.59 2.73
C THR A 37 -7.88 4.88 2.53
N GLY A 38 -8.71 4.49 3.51
CA GLY A 38 -10.15 4.57 3.38
C GLY A 38 -10.80 3.28 2.90
N THR A 39 -10.02 2.30 2.54
CA THR A 39 -10.53 1.00 2.07
C THR A 39 -10.63 0.05 3.24
N VAL A 40 -11.84 -0.42 3.50
CA VAL A 40 -12.15 -1.35 4.60
C VAL A 40 -13.02 -2.45 4.05
N GLY A 41 -12.78 -3.67 4.47
CA GLY A 41 -13.59 -4.80 4.04
C GLY A 41 -12.91 -6.11 4.36
N THR A 42 -13.20 -7.13 3.56
CA THR A 42 -12.56 -8.43 3.74
C THR A 42 -11.08 -8.33 3.38
N LYS A 43 -10.33 -9.32 3.83
CA LYS A 43 -8.91 -9.41 3.48
C LYS A 43 -8.73 -9.38 1.97
N GLN A 44 -9.56 -10.12 1.24
CA GLN A 44 -9.45 -10.17 -0.22
C GLN A 44 -9.77 -8.83 -0.85
N ALA A 45 -10.77 -8.11 -0.34
CA ALA A 45 -11.12 -6.80 -0.86
C ALA A 45 -9.97 -5.81 -0.69
N CYS A 46 -9.28 -5.86 0.45
CA CYS A 46 -8.13 -5.01 0.70
C CYS A 46 -6.97 -5.36 -0.23
N LEU A 47 -6.72 -6.65 -0.43
CA LEU A 47 -5.66 -7.09 -1.34
C LEU A 47 -5.96 -6.68 -2.77
N ASP A 48 -7.21 -6.79 -3.21
CA ASP A 48 -7.61 -6.37 -4.55
C ASP A 48 -7.40 -4.88 -4.74
N TYR A 49 -7.74 -4.09 -3.74
CA TYR A 49 -7.52 -2.65 -3.77
C TYR A 49 -6.02 -2.33 -3.91
N ILE A 50 -5.20 -2.98 -3.09
CA ILE A 50 -3.76 -2.76 -3.11
C ILE A 50 -3.19 -3.11 -4.49
N GLU A 51 -3.66 -4.20 -5.07
CA GLU A 51 -3.21 -4.65 -6.38
C GLU A 51 -3.53 -3.62 -7.46
N GLN A 52 -4.66 -2.93 -7.33
CA GLN A 52 -5.06 -1.93 -8.29
C GLN A 52 -4.26 -0.63 -8.16
N VAL A 53 -3.94 -0.23 -6.94
CA VAL A 53 -3.31 1.08 -6.70
C VAL A 53 -1.81 1.01 -6.58
N TRP A 54 -1.26 -0.12 -6.16
CA TRP A 54 0.17 -0.31 -5.97
C TRP A 54 0.77 -1.00 -7.18
N THR A 55 0.85 -0.24 -8.26
CA THR A 55 1.34 -0.77 -9.53
C THR A 55 2.85 -0.81 -9.59
N ASP A 56 3.53 0.01 -8.79
CA ASP A 56 4.98 0.03 -8.69
C ASP A 56 5.35 -0.28 -7.25
N MET A 57 5.94 -1.44 -7.01
CA MET A 57 6.24 -1.92 -5.67
C MET A 57 7.47 -1.29 -5.06
N ARG A 58 8.16 -0.43 -5.79
CA ARG A 58 9.32 0.26 -5.27
C ARG A 58 8.88 1.39 -4.31
N PRO A 59 9.67 1.67 -3.26
CA PRO A 59 9.35 2.78 -2.37
C PRO A 59 9.34 4.12 -3.11
N LEU A 60 8.57 5.05 -2.59
CA LEU A 60 8.43 6.36 -3.21
C LEU A 60 9.77 7.08 -3.35
N SER A 61 10.60 7.02 -2.33
CA SER A 61 11.91 7.68 -2.37
C SER A 61 12.78 7.13 -3.51
N LEU A 62 12.73 5.83 -3.74
CA LEU A 62 13.47 5.21 -4.83
C LEU A 62 12.91 5.65 -6.18
N ARG A 63 11.58 5.69 -6.31
CA ARG A 63 10.95 6.13 -7.55
C ARG A 63 11.31 7.57 -7.89
N LYS A 64 11.33 8.44 -6.89
CA LYS A 64 11.71 9.84 -7.09
C LYS A 64 13.16 9.97 -7.54
N ALA A 65 14.05 9.18 -6.93
CA ALA A 65 15.46 9.19 -7.32
C ALA A 65 15.63 8.73 -8.78
N MET A 66 14.92 7.70 -9.17
CA MET A 66 14.98 7.20 -10.55
C MET A 66 14.41 8.20 -11.54
N GLU A 67 13.33 8.88 -11.19
CA GLU A 67 12.74 9.91 -12.03
C GLU A 67 13.70 11.08 -12.22
N ALA A 68 14.38 11.49 -11.15
CA ALA A 68 15.36 12.57 -11.23
C ALA A 68 16.52 12.19 -12.14
N ASP A 69 17.01 10.96 -12.05
CA ASP A 69 18.07 10.48 -12.92
C ASP A 69 17.63 10.45 -14.38
N ALA A 70 16.41 9.96 -14.62
CA ALA A 70 15.88 9.91 -15.98
C ALA A 70 15.69 11.31 -16.55
N ALA A 71 15.21 12.25 -15.73
CA ALA A 71 15.05 13.63 -16.18
C ALA A 71 16.39 14.27 -16.50
N GLN A 72 17.42 14.02 -15.70
CA GLN A 72 18.76 14.53 -15.95
C GLN A 72 19.34 13.97 -17.22
N ALA A 73 19.17 12.67 -17.44
CA ALA A 73 19.66 12.02 -18.65
C ALA A 73 19.00 12.61 -19.89
N GLN A 74 17.71 12.85 -19.82
CA GLN A 74 16.98 13.47 -20.92
C GLN A 74 17.42 14.90 -21.17
N GLY A 75 17.72 15.63 -20.10
CA GLY A 75 18.17 16.99 -20.21
C GLY A 75 19.51 17.14 -20.87
N GLU A 76 20.35 16.13 -20.75
CA GLU A 76 21.68 16.15 -21.35
C GLU A 76 21.67 15.82 -22.83
N SER A 77 20.65 15.11 -23.25
CA SER A 77 20.55 14.72 -24.64
C SER A 77 19.72 15.74 -25.43
#